data_d82903cc5d7605106906d85006e15d9f
#
_entry.id   d82903cc5d7605106906d85006e15d9f
#
_cell.length_a   1.000
_cell.length_b   1.000
_cell.length_c   1.000
_cell.angle_alpha   90.00
_cell.angle_beta   90.00
_cell.angle_gamma   90.00
#
_symmetry.space_group_name_H-M   'P 1'
#
loop_
_entity.id
_entity.type
_entity.pdbx_description
1 polymer ?
#
loop_
_entity_poly.entity_id
_entity_poly.type
_entity_poly.pdbx_seq_one_letter_code
_entity_poly.pdbx_strand_id
1 'polypeptide(L)'
;MPAYLISQIDVHDPVGYEEYRKLVPPSLAKYGGKFIARGGKIDVLEGDWSPRRVVICEFESIERARQWYESAEYRPAMEIRQKTSTAKIIVVEGTGAR
;
A
#
# COMPACT_ATOMS: atom_id res chain seq x y z
N MET A 1 15.25 1.66 -11.32
CA MET A 1 14.29 2.77 -11.11
C MET A 1 13.37 2.40 -9.98
N PRO A 2 13.33 3.17 -8.91
CA PRO A 2 12.40 2.87 -7.83
C PRO A 2 10.95 2.98 -8.31
N ALA A 3 10.08 2.31 -7.59
CA ALA A 3 8.67 2.37 -7.89
C ALA A 3 7.90 2.60 -6.60
N TYR A 4 6.76 3.26 -6.73
CA TYR A 4 5.94 3.62 -5.57
C TYR A 4 4.56 3.00 -5.74
N LEU A 5 4.19 2.19 -4.78
CA LEU A 5 2.85 1.62 -4.73
C LEU A 5 2.01 2.53 -3.85
N ILE A 6 0.97 3.09 -4.43
CA ILE A 6 0.14 4.08 -3.77
C ILE A 6 -1.25 3.49 -3.59
N SER A 7 -1.70 3.42 -2.35
CA SER A 7 -2.99 2.86 -1.98
C SER A 7 -3.85 3.93 -1.35
N GLN A 8 -5.07 4.08 -1.87
CA GLN A 8 -6.09 4.88 -1.23
C GLN A 8 -7.10 3.90 -0.65
N ILE A 9 -7.27 3.92 0.67
CA ILE A 9 -8.00 2.88 1.36
C ILE A 9 -9.11 3.49 2.21
N ASP A 10 -10.30 2.92 2.10
CA ASP A 10 -11.44 3.28 2.93
C ASP A 10 -11.76 2.07 3.80
N VAL A 11 -11.40 2.13 5.07
CA VAL A 11 -11.57 1.03 6.02
C VAL A 11 -12.99 1.09 6.59
N HIS A 12 -13.76 0.01 6.43
CA HIS A 12 -15.11 -0.05 6.99
C HIS A 12 -15.21 -1.05 8.15
N ASP A 13 -14.16 -1.87 8.37
CA ASP A 13 -14.09 -2.76 9.52
C ASP A 13 -12.70 -2.58 10.16
N PRO A 14 -12.56 -1.59 11.07
CA PRO A 14 -11.23 -1.30 11.64
C PRO A 14 -10.66 -2.43 12.49
N VAL A 15 -11.50 -3.22 13.14
CA VAL A 15 -11.02 -4.33 13.95
C VAL A 15 -10.39 -5.41 13.06
N GLY A 16 -11.09 -5.80 12.00
CA GLY A 16 -10.55 -6.79 11.05
C GLY A 16 -9.33 -6.27 10.32
N TYR A 17 -9.32 -4.97 10.00
CA TYR A 17 -8.21 -4.36 9.26
C TYR A 17 -6.91 -4.41 10.07
N GLU A 18 -6.97 -4.44 11.40
CA GLU A 18 -5.77 -4.55 12.22
C GLU A 18 -4.98 -5.83 11.92
N GLU A 19 -5.68 -6.92 11.61
CA GLU A 19 -5.00 -8.15 11.22
C GLU A 19 -4.19 -7.95 9.94
N TYR A 20 -4.76 -7.21 8.98
CA TYR A 20 -4.04 -6.86 7.76
C TYR A 20 -2.77 -6.09 8.08
N ARG A 21 -2.87 -5.07 8.95
CA ARG A 21 -1.74 -4.23 9.30
C ARG A 21 -0.58 -5.02 9.90
N LYS A 22 -0.88 -6.10 10.60
CA LYS A 22 0.14 -6.94 11.22
C LYS A 22 0.83 -7.84 10.21
N LEU A 23 0.11 -8.27 9.19
CA LEU A 23 0.65 -9.23 8.21
C LEU A 23 1.48 -8.58 7.12
N VAL A 24 1.25 -7.30 6.84
CA VAL A 24 1.93 -6.64 5.72
C VAL A 24 3.44 -6.49 5.93
N PRO A 25 3.92 -5.99 7.10
CA PRO A 25 5.35 -5.70 7.21
C PRO A 25 6.29 -6.88 6.92
N PRO A 26 6.03 -8.11 7.43
CA PRO A 26 6.95 -9.19 7.07
C PRO A 26 6.94 -9.54 5.59
N SER A 27 5.77 -9.51 4.95
CA SER A 27 5.70 -9.80 3.51
C SER A 27 6.38 -8.73 2.69
N LEU A 28 6.20 -7.47 3.09
CA LEU A 28 6.80 -6.34 2.40
C LEU A 28 8.32 -6.40 2.48
N ALA A 29 8.85 -6.67 3.67
CA ALA A 29 10.28 -6.74 3.89
C ALA A 29 10.93 -7.81 3.01
N LYS A 30 10.25 -8.94 2.82
CA LYS A 30 10.77 -10.03 2.01
C LYS A 30 11.02 -9.60 0.57
N TYR A 31 10.25 -8.66 0.07
CA TYR A 31 10.37 -8.18 -1.31
C TYR A 31 11.07 -6.82 -1.41
N GLY A 32 11.70 -6.40 -0.32
CA GLY A 32 12.49 -5.17 -0.31
C GLY A 32 11.66 -3.91 -0.31
N GLY A 33 10.36 -4.02 0.00
CA GLY A 33 9.50 -2.86 0.09
C GLY A 33 9.63 -2.17 1.43
N LYS A 34 9.32 -0.90 1.45
CA LYS A 34 9.32 -0.14 2.71
C LYS A 34 8.24 0.92 2.67
N PHE A 35 7.66 1.18 3.83
CA PHE A 35 6.65 2.24 3.96
C PHE A 35 7.33 3.59 3.92
N ILE A 36 6.80 4.50 3.11
CA ILE A 36 7.20 5.90 3.16
C ILE A 36 6.05 6.80 3.61
N ALA A 37 4.82 6.36 3.48
CA ALA A 37 3.67 6.99 4.13
C ALA A 37 2.72 5.87 4.53
N ARG A 38 2.20 5.94 5.76
CA ARG A 38 1.37 4.85 6.24
C ARG A 38 0.23 5.41 7.09
N GLY A 39 -0.76 5.98 6.40
CA GLY A 39 -1.95 6.48 7.06
C GLY A 39 -1.73 7.74 7.88
N GLY A 40 -0.74 8.54 7.51
CA GLY A 40 -0.50 9.80 8.17
C GLY A 40 -1.51 10.86 7.80
N LYS A 41 -1.35 12.04 8.39
CA LYS A 41 -2.23 13.17 8.14
C LYS A 41 -2.23 13.53 6.65
N ILE A 42 -3.41 13.82 6.13
CA ILE A 42 -3.60 14.20 4.74
C ILE A 42 -4.08 15.65 4.70
N ASP A 43 -3.50 16.43 3.80
CA ASP A 43 -3.86 17.83 3.60
C ASP A 43 -4.21 18.00 2.13
N VAL A 44 -5.49 18.22 1.83
CA VAL A 44 -5.94 18.37 0.44
C VAL A 44 -5.68 19.81 0.01
N LEU A 45 -4.85 19.98 -1.00
CA LEU A 45 -4.45 21.30 -1.48
C LEU A 45 -5.37 21.81 -2.57
N GLU A 46 -5.98 20.91 -3.33
CA GLU A 46 -6.78 21.32 -4.48
C GLU A 46 -7.69 20.18 -4.90
N GLY A 47 -8.87 20.51 -5.33
CA GLY A 47 -9.77 19.53 -5.94
C GLY A 47 -10.76 18.92 -4.95
N ASP A 48 -11.78 18.30 -5.50
CA ASP A 48 -12.82 17.62 -4.74
C ASP A 48 -12.39 16.18 -4.52
N TRP A 49 -11.59 15.97 -3.47
CA TRP A 49 -10.98 14.68 -3.20
C TRP A 49 -10.79 14.54 -1.69
N SER A 50 -11.39 13.52 -1.10
CA SER A 50 -11.34 13.31 0.36
C SER A 50 -10.87 11.90 0.68
N PRO A 51 -9.60 11.59 0.41
CA PRO A 51 -9.08 10.25 0.74
C PRO A 51 -9.00 10.09 2.25
N ARG A 52 -9.43 8.94 2.74
CA ARG A 52 -9.44 8.70 4.18
C ARG A 52 -8.11 8.19 4.68
N ARG A 53 -7.48 7.32 3.89
CA ARG A 53 -6.20 6.74 4.27
C ARG A 53 -5.36 6.54 3.02
N VAL A 54 -4.13 7.03 3.06
CA VAL A 54 -3.18 6.85 1.95
C VAL A 54 -1.95 6.15 2.50
N VAL A 55 -1.53 5.09 1.80
CA VAL A 55 -0.31 4.35 2.14
C VAL A 55 0.57 4.35 0.90
N ILE A 56 1.84 4.65 1.08
CA ILE A 56 2.80 4.65 -0.02
C ILE A 56 3.97 3.75 0.38
N CYS A 57 4.28 2.79 -0.47
CA CYS A 57 5.41 1.89 -0.28
C CYS A 57 6.38 2.07 -1.42
N GLU A 58 7.66 2.03 -1.12
CA GLU A 58 8.71 2.11 -2.13
C GLU A 58 9.29 0.73 -2.37
N PHE A 59 9.50 0.40 -3.65
CA PHE A 59 10.16 -0.84 -4.08
C PHE A 59 11.30 -0.47 -5.02
N GLU A 60 12.21 -1.42 -5.20
CA GLU A 60 13.35 -1.26 -6.09
C GLU A 60 12.92 -1.04 -7.53
N SER A 61 11.83 -1.65 -7.96
CA SER A 61 11.33 -1.58 -9.33
C SER A 61 9.85 -1.86 -9.34
N ILE A 62 9.21 -1.54 -10.46
CA ILE A 62 7.79 -1.84 -10.64
C ILE A 62 7.56 -3.36 -10.66
N GLU A 63 8.51 -4.10 -11.23
CA GLU A 63 8.44 -5.56 -11.25
C GLU A 63 8.47 -6.13 -9.85
N ARG A 64 9.30 -5.57 -8.99
CA ARG A 64 9.42 -6.06 -7.62
C ARG A 64 8.14 -5.79 -6.83
N ALA A 65 7.52 -4.62 -7.05
CA ALA A 65 6.24 -4.29 -6.42
C ALA A 65 5.16 -5.28 -6.87
N ARG A 66 5.12 -5.60 -8.15
CA ARG A 66 4.15 -6.57 -8.67
C ARG A 66 4.39 -7.96 -8.09
N GLN A 67 5.65 -8.36 -7.96
CA GLN A 67 5.99 -9.66 -7.35
C GLN A 67 5.44 -9.74 -5.93
N TRP A 68 5.59 -8.66 -5.14
CA TRP A 68 5.05 -8.62 -3.79
C TRP A 68 3.52 -8.73 -3.82
N TYR A 69 2.88 -7.92 -4.66
CA TYR A 69 1.43 -7.87 -4.73
C TYR A 69 0.82 -9.24 -5.09
N GLU A 70 1.51 -9.98 -5.97
CA GLU A 70 1.04 -11.27 -6.46
C GLU A 70 1.58 -12.45 -5.67
N SER A 71 2.35 -12.20 -4.61
CA SER A 71 3.04 -13.25 -3.88
C SER A 71 2.11 -14.06 -2.98
N ALA A 72 2.53 -15.28 -2.70
CA ALA A 72 1.85 -16.12 -1.73
C ALA A 72 1.95 -15.53 -0.33
N GLU A 73 3.01 -14.82 -0.04
CA GLU A 73 3.21 -14.20 1.28
C GLU A 73 2.20 -13.09 1.55
N TYR A 74 1.85 -12.33 0.51
CA TYR A 74 0.90 -11.23 0.69
C TYR A 74 -0.56 -11.68 0.57
N ARG A 75 -0.82 -12.82 -0.07
CA ARG A 75 -2.19 -13.26 -0.37
C ARG A 75 -3.11 -13.28 0.86
N PRO A 76 -2.70 -13.85 2.00
CA PRO A 76 -3.59 -13.84 3.16
C PRO A 76 -3.94 -12.45 3.65
N ALA A 77 -2.97 -11.53 3.61
CA ALA A 77 -3.21 -10.15 3.98
C ALA A 77 -4.18 -9.48 3.01
N MET A 78 -3.98 -9.70 1.71
CA MET A 78 -4.86 -9.14 0.69
C MET A 78 -6.32 -9.53 0.91
N GLU A 79 -6.56 -10.79 1.25
CA GLU A 79 -7.92 -11.27 1.47
C GLU A 79 -8.58 -10.55 2.64
N ILE A 80 -7.82 -10.31 3.71
CA ILE A 80 -8.34 -9.54 4.85
C ILE A 80 -8.63 -8.11 4.44
N ARG A 81 -7.72 -7.48 3.70
CA ARG A 81 -7.91 -6.10 3.25
C ARG A 81 -9.19 -5.98 2.41
N GLN A 82 -9.41 -6.93 1.50
CA GLN A 82 -10.58 -6.89 0.62
C GLN A 82 -11.89 -7.05 1.37
N LYS A 83 -11.87 -7.76 2.49
CA LYS A 83 -13.06 -7.94 3.33
C LYS A 83 -13.35 -6.74 4.22
N THR A 84 -12.31 -6.00 4.61
CA THR A 84 -12.42 -4.98 5.64
C THR A 84 -12.34 -3.56 5.10
N SER A 85 -12.06 -3.41 3.81
CA SER A 85 -11.83 -2.10 3.23
C SER A 85 -12.14 -2.11 1.74
N THR A 86 -12.26 -0.90 1.19
CA THR A 86 -12.32 -0.68 -0.24
C THR A 86 -11.07 0.11 -0.62
N ALA A 87 -10.33 -0.37 -1.61
CA ALA A 87 -9.05 0.24 -1.93
C ALA A 87 -8.88 0.46 -3.42
N LYS A 88 -8.14 1.51 -3.75
CA LYS A 88 -7.66 1.77 -5.10
C LYS A 88 -6.15 1.81 -5.00
N ILE A 89 -5.48 1.00 -5.81
CA ILE A 89 -4.05 0.81 -5.69
C ILE A 89 -3.42 0.93 -7.08
N ILE A 90 -2.38 1.75 -7.16
CA ILE A 90 -1.57 1.84 -8.38
C ILE A 90 -0.11 1.66 -8.00
N VAL A 91 0.70 1.32 -8.98
CA VAL A 91 2.13 1.41 -8.84
C VAL A 91 2.65 2.30 -9.95
N VAL A 92 3.51 3.25 -9.60
CA VAL A 92 4.05 4.20 -10.56
C VAL A 92 5.57 4.15 -10.45
N GLU A 93 6.21 4.13 -11.61
CA GLU A 93 7.67 4.12 -11.67
C GLU A 93 8.20 5.51 -11.32
N GLY A 94 9.20 5.54 -10.46
CA GLY A 94 9.85 6.78 -10.10
C GLY A 94 10.83 7.22 -11.16
N THR A 95 11.36 8.42 -11.01
CA THR A 95 12.30 8.96 -11.99
C THR A 95 13.69 8.35 -11.89
N GLY A 96 14.01 7.78 -10.74
CA GLY A 96 15.38 7.34 -10.47
C GLY A 96 16.36 8.49 -10.30
N ALA A 97 15.87 9.71 -10.36
CA ALA A 97 16.71 10.89 -10.23
C ALA A 97 16.83 11.28 -8.76
N ARG A 98 17.80 12.07 -8.49
CA ARG A 98 18.05 12.65 -7.16
C ARG A 98 17.53 14.04 -7.12
#